data_ca3686d2b864887fa5b63dcf6277301b
#
_entry.id   ca3686d2b864887fa5b63dcf6277301b
#
_cell.length_a   1.000
_cell.length_b   1.000
_cell.length_c   1.000
_cell.angle_alpha   90.00
_cell.angle_beta   90.00
_cell.angle_gamma   90.00
#
_symmetry.space_group_name_H-M   'P 1'
#
loop_
_entity.id
_entity.type
_entity.pdbx_description
1 polymer ?
#
loop_
_entity_poly.entity_id
_entity_poly.type
_entity_poly.pdbx_seq_one_letter_code
_entity_poly.pdbx_strand_id
1 'polypeptide(L)'
;MKRYDDLVEEALARVKEVTPWDFGRRYQSGDVPLLLDIREPSEFAALHIPGSINVPRGILEQSCEWDYDETVPELVQGREREIVVICRSGKRSVLAADVMQQMGFSNVVSLKLGIRGWNDAELPMEDAGGNVVDADAGDELLASRVKPEQRKPK
;
A
#
# COMPACT_ATOMS: atom_id res chain seq x y z
N MET A 1 17.49 19.70 7.26
CA MET A 1 16.66 18.53 7.63
C MET A 1 15.84 18.08 6.44
N LYS A 2 15.62 16.78 6.33
CA LYS A 2 14.73 16.24 5.29
C LYS A 2 13.28 16.21 5.78
N ARG A 3 12.38 16.62 4.92
CA ARG A 3 10.94 16.51 5.18
C ARG A 3 10.42 15.17 4.66
N TYR A 4 9.20 14.82 5.02
CA TYR A 4 8.56 13.60 4.54
C TYR A 4 8.58 13.50 3.00
N ASP A 5 8.19 14.58 2.33
CA ASP A 5 8.17 14.60 0.87
C ASP A 5 9.57 14.46 0.25
N ASP A 6 10.61 14.96 0.91
CA ASP A 6 12.00 14.79 0.45
C ASP A 6 12.42 13.31 0.48
N LEU A 7 12.04 12.59 1.55
CA LEU A 7 12.31 11.15 1.66
C LEU A 7 11.60 10.36 0.56
N VAL A 8 10.35 10.72 0.29
CA VAL A 8 9.55 10.05 -0.76
C VAL A 8 10.17 10.33 -2.14
N GLU A 9 10.54 11.59 -2.42
CA GLU A 9 11.14 11.97 -3.70
C GLU A 9 12.47 11.26 -3.93
N GLU A 10 13.32 11.15 -2.91
CA GLU A 10 14.58 10.39 -3.01
C GLU A 10 14.32 8.92 -3.33
N ALA A 11 13.35 8.31 -2.67
CA ALA A 11 13.00 6.91 -2.91
C ALA A 11 12.41 6.69 -4.30
N LEU A 12 11.64 7.66 -4.83
CA LEU A 12 11.07 7.59 -6.17
C LEU A 12 12.12 7.47 -7.28
N ALA A 13 13.35 7.90 -7.03
CA ALA A 13 14.44 7.71 -7.99
C ALA A 13 14.77 6.22 -8.18
N ARG A 14 14.39 5.35 -7.23
CA ARG A 14 14.70 3.91 -7.21
C ARG A 14 13.46 3.02 -7.32
N VAL A 15 12.25 3.55 -7.06
CA VAL A 15 11.01 2.79 -6.98
C VAL A 15 10.14 3.08 -8.19
N LYS A 16 9.63 2.03 -8.83
CA LYS A 16 8.65 2.15 -9.90
C LYS A 16 7.25 2.24 -9.32
N GLU A 17 6.41 3.01 -9.98
CA GLU A 17 4.99 3.13 -9.63
C GLU A 17 4.11 2.58 -10.74
N VAL A 18 2.93 2.07 -10.36
CA VAL A 18 1.87 1.70 -11.29
C VAL A 18 0.62 2.49 -10.92
N THR A 19 -0.11 2.99 -11.93
CA THR A 19 -1.32 3.77 -11.68
C THR A 19 -2.51 2.86 -11.37
N PRO A 20 -3.52 3.37 -10.62
CA PRO A 20 -4.72 2.57 -10.34
C PRO A 20 -5.45 2.12 -11.60
N TRP A 21 -5.53 2.97 -12.62
CA TRP A 21 -6.23 2.61 -13.85
C TRP A 21 -5.47 1.57 -14.68
N ASP A 22 -4.15 1.64 -14.76
CA ASP A 22 -3.36 0.63 -15.46
C ASP A 22 -3.37 -0.70 -14.71
N PHE A 23 -3.08 -0.67 -13.41
CA PHE A 23 -3.11 -1.87 -12.58
C PHE A 23 -4.53 -2.43 -12.44
N GLY A 24 -5.55 -1.56 -12.36
CA GLY A 24 -6.94 -1.96 -12.27
C GLY A 24 -7.40 -2.83 -13.44
N ARG A 25 -6.92 -2.55 -14.65
CA ARG A 25 -7.21 -3.39 -15.81
C ARG A 25 -6.65 -4.80 -15.65
N ARG A 26 -5.43 -4.93 -15.18
CA ARG A 26 -4.82 -6.24 -14.88
C ARG A 26 -5.58 -6.97 -13.78
N TYR A 27 -5.88 -6.26 -12.71
CA TYR A 27 -6.62 -6.81 -11.57
C TYR A 27 -7.98 -7.37 -12.02
N GLN A 28 -8.73 -6.61 -12.80
CA GLN A 28 -10.04 -7.04 -13.28
C GLN A 28 -9.97 -8.18 -14.30
N SER A 29 -8.86 -8.33 -15.01
CA SER A 29 -8.64 -9.46 -15.92
C SER A 29 -8.18 -10.73 -15.20
N GLY A 30 -7.94 -10.68 -13.89
CA GLY A 30 -7.47 -11.81 -13.10
C GLY A 30 -5.95 -11.96 -13.04
N ASP A 31 -5.20 -11.07 -13.66
CA ASP A 31 -3.74 -11.03 -13.55
C ASP A 31 -3.35 -10.24 -12.30
N VAL A 32 -3.35 -10.95 -11.16
CA VAL A 32 -3.17 -10.33 -9.85
C VAL A 32 -1.86 -10.79 -9.20
N PRO A 33 -0.88 -9.88 -9.04
CA PRO A 33 0.34 -10.16 -8.27
C PRO A 33 0.02 -10.21 -6.77
N LEU A 34 1.04 -10.40 -5.94
CA LEU A 34 0.86 -10.27 -4.48
C LEU A 34 0.56 -8.80 -4.15
N LEU A 35 -0.57 -8.56 -3.49
CA LEU A 35 -0.98 -7.23 -3.06
C LEU A 35 -0.64 -7.05 -1.59
N LEU A 36 0.28 -6.13 -1.31
CA LEU A 36 0.81 -5.89 0.03
C LEU A 36 0.37 -4.52 0.54
N ASP A 37 -0.62 -4.51 1.43
CA ASP A 37 -1.11 -3.29 2.07
C ASP A 37 -0.32 -3.05 3.35
N ILE A 38 0.45 -1.95 3.39
CA ILE A 38 1.34 -1.65 4.50
C ILE A 38 0.75 -0.59 5.46
N ARG A 39 -0.55 -0.34 5.35
CA ARG A 39 -1.24 0.57 6.26
C ARG A 39 -1.42 -0.06 7.64
N GLU A 40 -1.88 0.76 8.58
CA GLU A 40 -2.24 0.25 9.91
C GLU A 40 -3.42 -0.72 9.82
N PRO A 41 -3.52 -1.70 10.76
CA PRO A 41 -4.59 -2.70 10.71
C PRO A 41 -6.01 -2.11 10.71
N SER A 42 -6.24 -0.99 11.41
CA SER A 42 -7.55 -0.33 11.43
C SER A 42 -7.92 0.27 10.08
N GLU A 43 -6.95 0.80 9.36
CA GLU A 43 -7.17 1.31 8.00
C GLU A 43 -7.56 0.16 7.06
N PHE A 44 -6.83 -0.95 7.14
CA PHE A 44 -7.09 -2.15 6.33
C PHE A 44 -8.47 -2.74 6.63
N ALA A 45 -8.84 -2.83 7.91
CA ALA A 45 -10.12 -3.38 8.33
C ALA A 45 -11.30 -2.56 7.80
N ALA A 46 -11.15 -1.24 7.72
CA ALA A 46 -12.21 -0.34 7.24
C ALA A 46 -12.49 -0.53 5.75
N LEU A 47 -11.43 -0.61 4.95
CA LEU A 47 -11.54 -0.91 3.52
C LEU A 47 -10.16 -1.30 2.99
N HIS A 48 -10.13 -2.26 2.06
CA HIS A 48 -8.92 -2.69 1.37
C HIS A 48 -9.26 -3.31 0.02
N ILE A 49 -8.26 -3.49 -0.82
CA ILE A 49 -8.44 -4.16 -2.11
C ILE A 49 -8.61 -5.67 -1.86
N PRO A 50 -9.68 -6.30 -2.37
CA PRO A 50 -9.87 -7.74 -2.19
C PRO A 50 -8.67 -8.56 -2.67
N GLY A 51 -8.24 -9.52 -1.84
CA GLY A 51 -7.08 -10.36 -2.11
C GLY A 51 -5.76 -9.81 -1.57
N SER A 52 -5.74 -8.59 -1.04
CA SER A 52 -4.53 -8.03 -0.43
C SER A 52 -4.29 -8.60 0.97
N ILE A 53 -3.01 -8.65 1.36
CA ILE A 53 -2.60 -8.99 2.71
C ILE A 53 -2.14 -7.73 3.42
N ASN A 54 -2.34 -7.68 4.73
CA ASN A 54 -1.93 -6.53 5.53
C ASN A 54 -0.67 -6.85 6.35
N VAL A 55 0.39 -6.11 6.08
CA VAL A 55 1.61 -6.12 6.88
C VAL A 55 1.94 -4.67 7.19
N PRO A 56 1.61 -4.20 8.39
CA PRO A 56 1.85 -2.80 8.77
C PRO A 56 3.31 -2.39 8.58
N ARG A 57 3.54 -1.17 8.12
CA ARG A 57 4.89 -0.67 7.80
C ARG A 57 5.88 -0.87 8.95
N GLY A 58 5.42 -0.73 10.19
CA GLY A 58 6.29 -0.83 11.37
C GLY A 58 6.89 -2.21 11.62
N ILE A 59 6.32 -3.25 11.04
CA ILE A 59 6.82 -4.63 11.17
C ILE A 59 7.22 -5.24 9.83
N LEU A 60 7.30 -4.41 8.77
CA LEU A 60 7.54 -4.92 7.41
C LEU A 60 8.87 -5.67 7.29
N GLU A 61 9.96 -5.11 7.81
CA GLU A 61 11.29 -5.69 7.62
C GLU A 61 11.37 -7.09 8.24
N GLN A 62 10.96 -7.26 9.51
CA GLN A 62 10.99 -8.57 10.14
C GLN A 62 9.96 -9.54 9.53
N SER A 63 8.88 -9.03 8.96
CA SER A 63 7.91 -9.87 8.25
C SER A 63 8.49 -10.50 6.97
N CYS A 64 9.56 -9.92 6.45
CA CYS A 64 10.29 -10.41 5.28
C CYS A 64 11.46 -11.33 5.65
N GLU A 65 11.60 -11.69 6.92
CA GLU A 65 12.68 -12.55 7.43
C GLU A 65 12.10 -13.76 8.15
N TRP A 66 12.87 -14.86 8.18
CA TRP A 66 12.51 -16.02 9.00
C TRP A 66 12.77 -15.77 10.50
N ASP A 67 12.12 -16.56 11.35
CA ASP A 67 12.38 -16.67 12.79
C ASP A 67 11.94 -15.46 13.63
N TYR A 68 10.95 -14.71 13.13
CA TYR A 68 10.25 -13.66 13.89
C TYR A 68 8.77 -14.03 14.06
N ASP A 69 8.13 -13.54 15.12
CA ASP A 69 6.70 -13.74 15.32
C ASP A 69 5.89 -13.14 14.17
N GLU A 70 6.39 -12.07 13.56
CA GLU A 70 5.74 -11.34 12.46
C GLU A 70 6.06 -11.93 11.09
N THR A 71 6.91 -12.95 11.00
CA THR A 71 7.30 -13.56 9.72
C THR A 71 6.07 -13.92 8.87
N VAL A 72 6.06 -13.45 7.64
CA VAL A 72 5.08 -13.82 6.62
C VAL A 72 5.78 -14.72 5.60
N PRO A 73 5.59 -16.04 5.67
CA PRO A 73 6.30 -16.98 4.79
C PRO A 73 6.16 -16.64 3.30
N GLU A 74 4.98 -16.18 2.90
CA GLU A 74 4.71 -15.77 1.52
C GLU A 74 5.62 -14.63 1.06
N LEU A 75 5.97 -13.69 1.95
CA LEU A 75 6.91 -12.62 1.63
C LEU A 75 8.35 -13.12 1.61
N VAL A 76 8.77 -13.84 2.64
CA VAL A 76 10.16 -14.35 2.72
C VAL A 76 10.52 -15.16 1.49
N GLN A 77 9.59 -15.99 1.04
CA GLN A 77 9.75 -16.87 -0.13
C GLN A 77 9.47 -16.16 -1.46
N GLY A 78 8.98 -14.93 -1.43
CA GLY A 78 8.48 -14.23 -2.60
C GLY A 78 9.39 -13.13 -3.13
N ARG A 79 10.69 -13.17 -2.86
CA ARG A 79 11.61 -12.09 -3.25
C ARG A 79 11.68 -11.84 -4.76
N GLU A 80 11.40 -12.84 -5.58
CA GLU A 80 11.35 -12.70 -7.04
C GLU A 80 9.93 -12.49 -7.58
N ARG A 81 8.94 -12.64 -6.73
CA ARG A 81 7.54 -12.50 -7.10
C ARG A 81 7.16 -11.04 -7.33
N GLU A 82 6.27 -10.80 -8.28
CA GLU A 82 5.72 -9.46 -8.48
C GLU A 82 4.86 -9.07 -7.27
N ILE A 83 5.16 -7.91 -6.68
CA ILE A 83 4.46 -7.38 -5.51
C ILE A 83 4.06 -5.93 -5.77
N VAL A 84 2.79 -5.62 -5.53
CA VAL A 84 2.29 -4.24 -5.54
C VAL A 84 2.10 -3.80 -4.09
N VAL A 85 2.85 -2.79 -3.68
CA VAL A 85 2.79 -2.22 -2.32
C VAL A 85 1.75 -1.10 -2.30
N ILE A 86 0.87 -1.16 -1.32
CA ILE A 86 -0.32 -0.31 -1.24
C ILE A 86 -0.32 0.46 0.08
N CYS A 87 -0.58 1.77 0.01
CA CYS A 87 -0.91 2.58 1.17
C CYS A 87 -2.09 3.50 0.85
N ARG A 88 -2.36 4.50 1.68
CA ARG A 88 -3.52 5.38 1.49
C ARG A 88 -3.38 6.28 0.26
N SER A 89 -2.23 6.95 0.09
CA SER A 89 -2.02 7.96 -0.95
C SER A 89 -0.77 7.76 -1.80
N GLY A 90 -0.05 6.65 -1.60
CA GLY A 90 1.10 6.29 -2.41
C GLY A 90 2.46 6.75 -1.89
N LYS A 91 2.53 7.39 -0.72
CA LYS A 91 3.82 7.86 -0.16
C LYS A 91 4.48 6.82 0.74
N ARG A 92 3.76 6.28 1.72
CA ARG A 92 4.28 5.20 2.59
C ARG A 92 4.73 4.00 1.78
N SER A 93 3.98 3.65 0.73
CA SER A 93 4.29 2.51 -0.14
C SER A 93 5.56 2.70 -0.94
N VAL A 94 5.91 3.93 -1.33
CA VAL A 94 7.19 4.22 -1.98
C VAL A 94 8.36 3.94 -1.04
N LEU A 95 8.28 4.40 0.21
CA LEU A 95 9.31 4.14 1.21
C LEU A 95 9.41 2.65 1.54
N ALA A 96 8.29 1.96 1.64
CA ALA A 96 8.24 0.52 1.86
C ALA A 96 8.88 -0.26 0.70
N ALA A 97 8.52 0.08 -0.54
CA ALA A 97 9.09 -0.56 -1.72
C ALA A 97 10.61 -0.35 -1.81
N ASP A 98 11.08 0.83 -1.45
CA ASP A 98 12.53 1.13 -1.44
C ASP A 98 13.28 0.23 -0.46
N VAL A 99 12.79 0.07 0.76
CA VAL A 99 13.44 -0.82 1.73
C VAL A 99 13.33 -2.29 1.30
N MET A 100 12.24 -2.70 0.70
CA MET A 100 12.09 -4.06 0.18
C MET A 100 13.10 -4.37 -0.92
N GLN A 101 13.36 -3.41 -1.82
CA GLN A 101 14.42 -3.57 -2.84
C GLN A 101 15.78 -3.80 -2.20
N GLN A 102 16.10 -3.07 -1.13
CA GLN A 102 17.33 -3.28 -0.38
C GLN A 102 17.41 -4.67 0.25
N MET A 103 16.26 -5.27 0.56
CA MET A 103 16.15 -6.62 1.11
C MET A 103 16.07 -7.72 0.04
N GLY A 104 16.33 -7.37 -1.23
CA GLY A 104 16.42 -8.35 -2.31
C GLY A 104 15.13 -8.63 -3.07
N PHE A 105 14.06 -7.87 -2.85
CA PHE A 105 12.84 -8.00 -3.65
C PHE A 105 13.08 -7.37 -5.03
N SER A 106 13.05 -8.21 -6.06
CA SER A 106 13.48 -7.81 -7.40
C SER A 106 12.35 -7.25 -8.28
N ASN A 107 11.09 -7.43 -7.89
CA ASN A 107 9.94 -7.05 -8.70
C ASN A 107 8.84 -6.41 -7.86
N VAL A 108 9.19 -5.36 -7.14
CA VAL A 108 8.27 -4.62 -6.27
C VAL A 108 7.98 -3.25 -6.85
N VAL A 109 6.70 -2.87 -6.90
CA VAL A 109 6.24 -1.57 -7.36
C VAL A 109 5.30 -0.96 -6.33
N SER A 110 5.15 0.36 -6.34
CA SER A 110 4.21 1.09 -5.48
C SER A 110 2.95 1.46 -6.27
N LEU A 111 1.78 1.27 -5.66
CA LEU A 111 0.53 1.74 -6.25
C LEU A 111 0.45 3.26 -6.09
N LYS A 112 0.63 3.97 -7.19
CA LYS A 112 0.56 5.42 -7.24
C LYS A 112 -0.83 5.88 -6.80
N LEU A 113 -0.90 6.95 -6.00
CA LEU A 113 -2.14 7.49 -5.41
C LEU A 113 -2.82 6.56 -4.41
N GLY A 114 -2.32 5.34 -4.24
CA GLY A 114 -2.78 4.39 -3.23
C GLY A 114 -4.25 4.04 -3.29
N ILE A 115 -4.81 3.72 -2.12
CA ILE A 115 -6.23 3.37 -1.97
C ILE A 115 -7.16 4.52 -2.42
N ARG A 116 -6.75 5.77 -2.21
CA ARG A 116 -7.54 6.93 -2.68
C ARG A 116 -7.69 6.93 -4.20
N GLY A 117 -6.59 6.76 -4.91
CA GLY A 117 -6.62 6.69 -6.37
C GLY A 117 -7.38 5.48 -6.89
N TRP A 118 -7.25 4.34 -6.20
CA TRP A 118 -8.01 3.12 -6.50
C TRP A 118 -9.52 3.36 -6.34
N ASN A 119 -9.91 4.02 -5.26
CA ASN A 119 -11.31 4.37 -5.01
C ASN A 119 -11.84 5.39 -6.02
N ASP A 120 -11.03 6.39 -6.39
CA ASP A 120 -11.41 7.39 -7.40
C ASP A 120 -11.63 6.75 -8.78
N ALA A 121 -10.94 5.66 -9.07
CA ALA A 121 -11.14 4.87 -10.28
C ALA A 121 -12.32 3.87 -10.17
N GLU A 122 -13.04 3.89 -9.06
CA GLU A 122 -14.20 3.04 -8.79
C GLU A 122 -13.89 1.55 -8.88
N LEU A 123 -12.68 1.16 -8.47
CA LEU A 123 -12.23 -0.22 -8.45
C LEU A 123 -12.67 -0.95 -7.17
N PRO A 124 -12.74 -2.30 -7.19
CA PRO A 124 -13.30 -3.05 -6.07
C PRO A 124 -12.60 -2.81 -4.73
N MET A 125 -13.40 -2.65 -3.69
CA MET A 125 -12.96 -2.60 -2.30
C MET A 125 -13.90 -3.38 -1.40
N GLU A 126 -13.37 -3.89 -0.29
CA GLU A 126 -14.16 -4.58 0.73
C GLU A 126 -13.66 -4.21 2.13
N ASP A 127 -14.49 -4.48 3.14
CA ASP A 127 -14.12 -4.35 4.55
C ASP A 127 -13.61 -5.70 5.11
N ALA A 128 -13.26 -5.73 6.39
CA ALA A 128 -12.75 -6.93 7.05
C ALA A 128 -13.76 -8.09 7.08
N GLY A 129 -15.06 -7.79 6.97
CA GLY A 129 -16.11 -8.80 6.91
C GLY A 129 -16.40 -9.31 5.50
N GLY A 130 -15.65 -8.84 4.49
CA GLY A 130 -15.88 -9.19 3.09
C GLY A 130 -17.04 -8.45 2.44
N ASN A 131 -17.57 -7.41 3.09
CA ASN A 131 -18.65 -6.60 2.54
C ASN A 131 -18.10 -5.59 1.54
N VAL A 132 -18.74 -5.47 0.38
CA VAL A 132 -18.35 -4.49 -0.64
C VAL A 132 -18.44 -3.08 -0.08
N VAL A 133 -17.39 -2.29 -0.28
CA VAL A 133 -17.34 -0.86 0.03
C VAL A 133 -17.37 -0.12 -1.31
N ASP A 134 -18.49 0.55 -1.60
CA ASP A 134 -18.60 1.32 -2.85
C ASP A 134 -17.78 2.62 -2.80
N ALA A 135 -17.68 3.30 -3.95
CA ALA A 135 -16.84 4.49 -4.06
C ALA A 135 -17.28 5.63 -3.14
N ASP A 136 -18.59 5.82 -2.95
CA ASP A 136 -19.12 6.86 -2.06
C ASP A 136 -18.78 6.58 -0.59
N ALA A 137 -18.96 5.34 -0.15
CA ALA A 137 -18.58 4.92 1.21
C ALA A 137 -17.07 5.03 1.38
N GLY A 138 -16.29 4.67 0.36
CA GLY A 138 -14.83 4.81 0.34
C GLY A 138 -14.40 6.27 0.50
N ASP A 139 -15.04 7.19 -0.18
CA ASP A 139 -14.75 8.62 -0.08
C ASP A 139 -14.92 9.13 1.37
N GLU A 140 -15.98 8.70 2.05
CA GLU A 140 -16.19 9.05 3.46
C GLU A 140 -15.10 8.49 4.37
N LEU A 141 -14.74 7.22 4.19
CA LEU A 141 -13.73 6.54 4.99
C LEU A 141 -12.33 7.13 4.77
N LEU A 142 -12.06 7.63 3.56
CA LEU A 142 -10.77 8.18 3.16
C LEU A 142 -10.67 9.70 3.29
N ALA A 143 -11.74 10.36 3.76
CA ALA A 143 -11.74 11.80 3.95
C ALA A 143 -10.65 12.24 4.92
N SER A 144 -10.04 13.40 4.64
CA SER A 144 -9.01 13.97 5.50
C SER A 144 -9.60 14.32 6.88
N ARG A 145 -8.91 13.89 7.94
CA ARG A 145 -9.28 14.17 9.34
C ARG A 145 -8.24 15.01 10.05
N VAL A 146 -7.59 15.91 9.30
CA VAL A 146 -6.58 16.82 9.84
C VAL A 146 -7.27 17.77 10.82
N LYS A 147 -6.84 17.72 12.08
CA LYS A 147 -7.37 18.59 13.14
C LYS A 147 -6.75 19.98 13.03
N PRO A 148 -7.40 21.05 13.61
CA PRO A 148 -6.85 22.40 13.57
C PRO A 148 -5.42 22.51 14.08
N GLU A 149 -5.10 21.84 15.19
CA GLU A 149 -3.77 21.85 15.81
C GLU A 149 -2.70 21.12 14.97
N GLN A 150 -3.12 20.32 13.99
CA GLN A 150 -2.24 19.60 13.08
C GLN A 150 -1.93 20.41 11.81
N ARG A 151 -2.60 21.53 11.61
CA ARG A 151 -2.39 22.36 10.44
C ARG A 151 -1.16 23.23 10.64
N LYS A 152 -0.43 23.46 9.56
CA LYS A 152 0.73 24.35 9.59
C LYS A 152 0.28 25.76 10.04
N PRO A 153 0.95 26.35 11.03
CA PRO A 153 0.67 27.74 11.42
C PRO A 153 0.88 28.70 10.23
N LYS A 154 0.04 29.72 10.16
CA LYS A 154 0.17 30.77 9.14
C LYS A 154 1.32 31.72 9.44
#